data_148b8355cb47b7c6f5d8fb8d71aa6c47
#
_entry.id   148b8355cb47b7c6f5d8fb8d71aa6c47
#
_cell.length_a   1.000
_cell.length_b   1.000
_cell.length_c   1.000
_cell.angle_alpha   90.00
_cell.angle_beta   90.00
_cell.angle_gamma   90.00
#
_symmetry.space_group_name_H-M   'P 1'
#
loop_
_entity.id
_entity.type
_entity.pdbx_description
1 polymer ?
#
loop_
_entity_poly.entity_id
_entity_poly.type
_entity_poly.pdbx_seq_one_letter_code
_entity_poly.pdbx_strand_id
1 'polypeptide(L)'
;MRCRPELAPAQWPLRDSDSSLGRALALLSDGIMERGGVSALAQTVGLSTRQLSRLFQRELGVTPMAMWQTQRLLLAKQLLHDSRLPISDIALAAGYRSLRRFNEHFLSVHGHAPSRLRREGVAKQGLPLRLGYRGDYDWTAMLNFLRLRAWRGMESVEADCYRRAVCFDGGVGAIQISHLAARRALQIEWHGVSAAHLPTLLRNVRRLFDLDADLPTIEAHLRADPDLSPRLAARPGLRVPGAWSVFECGLRALLGQQITVTAARHLGEVLLDAC
;
A
#
# COMPACT_ATOMS: atom_id res chain seq x y z
N MET A 1 28.90 9.55 -3.39
CA MET A 1 27.58 8.94 -3.11
C MET A 1 27.43 7.72 -4.00
N ARG A 2 27.32 6.51 -3.44
CA ARG A 2 26.97 5.32 -4.23
C ARG A 2 25.49 5.44 -4.59
N CYS A 3 25.19 5.50 -5.88
CA CYS A 3 23.83 5.44 -6.37
C CYS A 3 23.20 4.12 -5.88
N ARG A 4 22.13 4.19 -5.10
CA ARG A 4 21.33 3.05 -4.68
C ARG A 4 20.01 3.08 -5.45
N PRO A 5 19.94 2.41 -6.60
CA PRO A 5 18.75 2.43 -7.46
C PRO A 5 17.52 1.89 -6.74
N GLU A 6 17.72 1.00 -5.76
CA GLU A 6 16.66 0.44 -4.92
C GLU A 6 15.98 1.45 -3.98
N LEU A 7 16.59 2.63 -3.78
CA LEU A 7 16.02 3.72 -2.99
C LEU A 7 15.22 4.72 -3.82
N ALA A 8 15.22 4.59 -5.15
CA ALA A 8 14.43 5.45 -6.02
C ALA A 8 12.94 5.08 -5.87
N PRO A 9 12.09 5.95 -5.26
CA PRO A 9 10.68 5.66 -5.18
C PRO A 9 10.11 5.60 -6.60
N ALA A 10 9.56 4.45 -6.96
CA ALA A 10 8.70 4.22 -8.10
C ALA A 10 9.29 4.57 -9.51
N GLN A 11 10.58 4.42 -9.72
CA GLN A 11 11.17 4.38 -11.08
C GLN A 11 11.31 2.94 -11.61
N TRP A 12 10.47 2.04 -11.12
CA TRP A 12 10.37 0.73 -11.73
C TRP A 12 9.67 0.93 -13.07
N PRO A 13 10.30 0.57 -14.19
CA PRO A 13 9.60 0.58 -15.46
C PRO A 13 8.34 -0.27 -15.26
N LEU A 14 7.22 0.20 -15.79
CA LEU A 14 6.02 -0.62 -16.02
C LEU A 14 6.47 -1.77 -16.94
N ARG A 15 7.12 -2.75 -16.36
CA ARG A 15 7.42 -3.99 -17.03
C ARG A 15 6.15 -4.80 -16.99
N ASP A 16 5.90 -5.39 -18.11
CA ASP A 16 4.83 -6.34 -18.35
C ASP A 16 4.47 -7.08 -17.05
N SER A 17 3.27 -6.83 -16.51
CA SER A 17 2.78 -7.43 -15.28
C SER A 17 2.83 -8.97 -15.36
N ASP A 18 2.80 -9.51 -16.58
CA ASP A 18 2.86 -10.93 -16.87
C ASP A 18 4.29 -11.48 -16.84
N SER A 19 5.29 -10.60 -16.84
CA SER A 19 6.68 -11.05 -16.68
C SER A 19 6.91 -11.63 -15.27
N SER A 20 7.80 -12.61 -15.17
CA SER A 20 8.18 -13.20 -13.87
C SER A 20 8.70 -12.14 -12.89
N LEU A 21 9.36 -11.10 -13.38
CA LEU A 21 9.80 -9.99 -12.55
C LEU A 21 8.62 -9.12 -12.07
N GLY A 22 7.69 -8.79 -12.96
CA GLY A 22 6.49 -8.01 -12.61
C GLY A 22 5.66 -8.72 -11.54
N ARG A 23 5.41 -10.03 -11.72
CA ARG A 23 4.74 -10.86 -10.71
C ARG A 23 5.50 -10.92 -9.39
N ALA A 24 6.83 -11.06 -9.42
CA ALA A 24 7.65 -11.07 -8.21
C ALA A 24 7.59 -9.73 -7.46
N LEU A 25 7.61 -8.61 -8.16
CA LEU A 25 7.50 -7.26 -7.57
C LEU A 25 6.12 -7.03 -6.94
N ALA A 26 5.04 -7.45 -7.60
CA ALA A 26 3.69 -7.41 -7.05
C ALA A 26 3.59 -8.23 -5.74
N LEU A 27 4.09 -9.46 -5.75
CA LEU A 27 4.12 -10.33 -4.57
C LEU A 27 4.98 -9.77 -3.43
N LEU A 28 6.08 -9.09 -3.74
CA LEU A 28 6.88 -8.36 -2.73
C LEU A 28 6.05 -7.25 -2.06
N SER A 29 5.32 -6.48 -2.87
CA SER A 29 4.43 -5.45 -2.37
C SER A 29 3.27 -6.04 -1.54
N ASP A 30 2.81 -7.25 -1.85
CA ASP A 30 1.79 -7.99 -1.11
C ASP A 30 2.29 -8.68 0.16
N GLY A 31 3.58 -8.54 0.49
CA GLY A 31 4.15 -9.03 1.75
C GLY A 31 4.43 -10.52 1.79
N ILE A 32 4.74 -11.15 0.67
CA ILE A 32 5.10 -12.57 0.62
C ILE A 32 6.37 -12.88 1.43
N MET A 33 7.25 -11.88 1.55
CA MET A 33 8.53 -12.03 2.26
C MET A 33 8.35 -12.22 3.78
N GLU A 34 7.32 -11.65 4.36
CA GLU A 34 6.99 -11.82 5.79
C GLU A 34 6.46 -13.21 6.09
N ARG A 35 5.80 -13.86 5.13
CA ARG A 35 5.15 -15.17 5.26
C ARG A 35 6.09 -16.34 4.97
N GLY A 36 6.99 -16.21 3.99
CA GLY A 36 7.81 -17.34 3.55
C GLY A 36 9.15 -16.98 2.92
N GLY A 37 9.54 -15.71 2.97
CA GLY A 37 10.84 -15.26 2.47
C GLY A 37 11.04 -15.43 0.96
N VAL A 38 12.31 -15.42 0.54
CA VAL A 38 12.70 -15.55 -0.88
C VAL A 38 12.26 -16.88 -1.48
N SER A 39 12.18 -17.94 -0.67
CA SER A 39 11.77 -19.27 -1.13
C SER A 39 10.31 -19.28 -1.57
N ALA A 40 9.41 -18.72 -0.75
CA ALA A 40 7.99 -18.60 -1.10
C ALA A 40 7.79 -17.72 -2.32
N LEU A 41 8.51 -16.59 -2.40
CA LEU A 41 8.45 -15.71 -3.57
C LEU A 41 8.85 -16.45 -4.84
N ALA A 42 9.98 -17.18 -4.81
CA ALA A 42 10.47 -17.93 -5.96
C ALA A 42 9.49 -19.02 -6.40
N GLN A 43 8.98 -19.80 -5.45
CA GLN A 43 7.99 -20.86 -5.70
C GLN A 43 6.70 -20.29 -6.34
N THR A 44 6.17 -19.19 -5.82
CA THR A 44 4.93 -18.57 -6.33
C THR A 44 5.09 -18.05 -7.76
N VAL A 45 6.31 -17.59 -8.12
CA VAL A 45 6.60 -17.11 -9.48
C VAL A 45 6.98 -18.27 -10.43
N GLY A 46 7.15 -19.48 -9.92
CA GLY A 46 7.56 -20.66 -10.72
C GLY A 46 9.05 -20.69 -11.03
N LEU A 47 9.89 -20.12 -10.17
CA LEU A 47 11.34 -20.07 -10.34
C LEU A 47 12.05 -20.71 -9.13
N SER A 48 13.29 -21.20 -9.35
CA SER A 48 14.20 -21.47 -8.23
C SER A 48 14.69 -20.15 -7.60
N THR A 49 15.10 -20.19 -6.33
CA THR A 49 15.67 -19.02 -5.63
C THR A 49 16.89 -18.44 -6.35
N ARG A 50 17.68 -19.29 -6.98
CA ARG A 50 18.85 -18.89 -7.76
C ARG A 50 18.46 -18.18 -9.06
N GLN A 51 17.46 -18.67 -9.77
CA GLN A 51 16.94 -18.03 -10.99
C GLN A 51 16.31 -16.68 -10.65
N LEU A 52 15.50 -16.60 -9.58
CA LEU A 52 14.91 -15.37 -9.10
C LEU A 52 15.99 -14.33 -8.74
N SER A 53 17.02 -14.74 -7.99
CA SER A 53 18.12 -13.84 -7.61
C SER A 53 18.88 -13.32 -8.83
N ARG A 54 19.14 -14.18 -9.82
CA ARG A 54 19.77 -13.77 -11.09
C ARG A 54 18.88 -12.80 -11.89
N LEU A 55 17.59 -13.07 -11.95
CA LEU A 55 16.62 -12.19 -12.60
C LEU A 55 16.63 -10.78 -11.98
N PHE A 56 16.53 -10.71 -10.67
CA PHE A 56 16.59 -9.43 -9.94
C PHE A 56 17.92 -8.72 -10.13
N GLN A 57 19.04 -9.45 -10.05
CA GLN A 57 20.36 -8.86 -10.22
C GLN A 57 20.56 -8.31 -11.64
N ARG A 58 20.10 -9.04 -12.67
CA ARG A 58 20.20 -8.61 -14.06
C ARG A 58 19.34 -7.41 -14.38
N GLU A 59 18.10 -7.41 -13.90
CA GLU A 59 17.11 -6.43 -14.29
C GLU A 59 17.10 -5.20 -13.39
N LEU A 60 17.45 -5.37 -12.11
CA LEU A 60 17.33 -4.33 -11.08
C LEU A 60 18.65 -4.02 -10.37
N GLY A 61 19.69 -4.78 -10.62
CA GLY A 61 21.00 -4.61 -9.98
C GLY A 61 21.06 -4.99 -8.51
N VAL A 62 19.99 -5.58 -7.95
CA VAL A 62 19.88 -5.95 -6.52
C VAL A 62 19.28 -7.34 -6.36
N THR A 63 19.42 -7.93 -5.18
CA THR A 63 18.74 -9.20 -4.85
C THR A 63 17.32 -8.95 -4.31
N PRO A 64 16.39 -9.93 -4.38
CA PRO A 64 15.06 -9.83 -3.77
C PRO A 64 15.12 -9.48 -2.27
N MET A 65 16.09 -10.06 -1.54
CA MET A 65 16.30 -9.80 -0.13
C MET A 65 16.74 -8.34 0.13
N ALA A 66 17.69 -7.84 -0.65
CA ALA A 66 18.17 -6.45 -0.52
C ALA A 66 17.04 -5.46 -0.81
N MET A 67 16.22 -5.74 -1.82
CA MET A 67 15.05 -4.93 -2.13
C MET A 67 14.05 -4.89 -0.97
N TRP A 68 13.69 -6.06 -0.44
CA TRP A 68 12.79 -6.14 0.71
C TRP A 68 13.33 -5.40 1.94
N GLN A 69 14.63 -5.55 2.23
CA GLN A 69 15.29 -4.81 3.31
C GLN A 69 15.19 -3.29 3.10
N THR A 70 15.37 -2.83 1.88
CA THR A 70 15.22 -1.42 1.54
C THR A 70 13.79 -0.91 1.76
N GLN A 71 12.78 -1.66 1.34
CA GLN A 71 11.36 -1.32 1.58
C GLN A 71 11.07 -1.18 3.09
N ARG A 72 11.58 -2.09 3.91
CA ARG A 72 11.46 -2.03 5.38
C ARG A 72 12.08 -0.76 5.96
N LEU A 73 13.27 -0.39 5.50
CA LEU A 73 13.94 0.83 5.97
C LEU A 73 13.25 2.11 5.49
N LEU A 74 12.68 2.11 4.28
CA LEU A 74 11.88 3.23 3.79
C LEU A 74 10.61 3.42 4.63
N LEU A 75 9.91 2.34 4.97
CA LEU A 75 8.78 2.39 5.90
C LEU A 75 9.20 2.93 7.26
N ALA A 76 10.31 2.41 7.82
CA ALA A 76 10.83 2.92 9.10
C ALA A 76 11.14 4.41 9.05
N LYS A 77 11.81 4.86 7.98
CA LYS A 77 12.12 6.29 7.77
C LYS A 77 10.85 7.13 7.71
N GLN A 78 9.84 6.67 6.98
CA GLN A 78 8.55 7.34 6.90
C GLN A 78 7.87 7.44 8.28
N LEU A 79 7.81 6.32 9.03
CA LEU A 79 7.24 6.32 10.37
C LEU A 79 8.00 7.21 11.36
N LEU A 80 9.32 7.31 11.24
CA LEU A 80 10.13 8.23 12.04
C LEU A 80 9.79 9.69 11.78
N HIS A 81 9.45 10.05 10.54
CA HIS A 81 9.07 11.42 10.16
C HIS A 81 7.61 11.74 10.47
N ASP A 82 6.71 10.79 10.18
CA ASP A 82 5.27 11.04 10.11
C ASP A 82 4.51 10.53 11.35
N SER A 83 5.19 9.90 12.33
CA SER A 83 4.52 9.36 13.52
C SER A 83 5.31 9.63 14.82
N ARG A 84 4.59 9.47 15.94
CA ARG A 84 5.20 9.48 17.29
C ARG A 84 5.39 8.09 17.88
N LEU A 85 5.22 7.05 17.08
CA LEU A 85 5.44 5.68 17.53
C LEU A 85 6.81 5.54 18.21
N PRO A 86 6.93 4.84 19.33
CA PRO A 86 8.22 4.48 19.91
C PRO A 86 9.12 3.85 18.85
N ILE A 87 10.44 4.06 18.97
CA ILE A 87 11.40 3.46 18.01
C ILE A 87 11.31 1.94 18.00
N SER A 88 10.96 1.33 19.14
CA SER A 88 10.66 -0.10 19.27
C SER A 88 9.50 -0.53 18.35
N ASP A 89 8.43 0.26 18.34
CA ASP A 89 7.23 -0.03 17.54
C ASP A 89 7.50 0.20 16.06
N ILE A 90 8.31 1.22 15.71
CA ILE A 90 8.77 1.43 14.34
C ILE A 90 9.65 0.26 13.87
N ALA A 91 10.55 -0.22 14.71
CA ALA A 91 11.34 -1.41 14.40
C ALA A 91 10.44 -2.62 14.15
N LEU A 92 9.43 -2.85 15.00
CA LEU A 92 8.44 -3.92 14.85
C LEU A 92 7.63 -3.73 13.57
N ALA A 93 7.09 -2.54 13.32
CA ALA A 93 6.36 -2.20 12.10
C ALA A 93 7.20 -2.40 10.84
N ALA A 94 8.50 -2.12 10.90
CA ALA A 94 9.44 -2.41 9.82
C ALA A 94 9.85 -3.89 9.75
N GLY A 95 9.22 -4.78 10.53
CA GLY A 95 9.44 -6.24 10.51
C GLY A 95 10.73 -6.70 11.21
N TYR A 96 11.35 -5.88 12.05
CA TYR A 96 12.50 -6.29 12.84
C TYR A 96 12.06 -6.94 14.16
N ARG A 97 12.59 -8.12 14.44
CA ARG A 97 12.37 -8.82 15.73
C ARG A 97 13.29 -8.33 16.85
N SER A 98 14.26 -7.45 16.55
CA SER A 98 15.23 -6.94 17.50
C SER A 98 15.52 -5.47 17.21
N LEU A 99 15.33 -4.62 18.22
CA LEU A 99 15.65 -3.19 18.16
C LEU A 99 17.13 -2.95 17.87
N ARG A 100 18.02 -3.80 18.42
CA ARG A 100 19.47 -3.73 18.16
C ARG A 100 19.75 -3.93 16.67
N ARG A 101 19.24 -4.99 16.06
CA ARG A 101 19.41 -5.26 14.60
C ARG A 101 18.82 -4.16 13.74
N PHE A 102 17.69 -3.59 14.15
CA PHE A 102 17.10 -2.44 13.48
C PHE A 102 18.06 -1.24 13.50
N ASN A 103 18.57 -0.86 14.68
CA ASN A 103 19.47 0.27 14.83
C ASN A 103 20.79 0.07 14.04
N GLU A 104 21.39 -1.12 14.11
CA GLU A 104 22.59 -1.46 13.36
C GLU A 104 22.38 -1.34 11.85
N HIS A 105 21.28 -1.91 11.34
CA HIS A 105 20.98 -1.87 9.91
C HIS A 105 20.61 -0.45 9.45
N PHE A 106 19.81 0.27 10.23
CA PHE A 106 19.44 1.64 9.91
C PHE A 106 20.67 2.56 9.86
N LEU A 107 21.56 2.43 10.84
CA LEU A 107 22.83 3.17 10.90
C LEU A 107 23.73 2.85 9.70
N SER A 108 23.86 1.57 9.34
CA SER A 108 24.70 1.13 8.21
C SER A 108 24.23 1.68 6.86
N VAL A 109 22.92 1.90 6.70
CA VAL A 109 22.33 2.38 5.45
C VAL A 109 22.25 3.91 5.40
N HIS A 110 21.85 4.55 6.50
CA HIS A 110 21.59 5.99 6.54
C HIS A 110 22.73 6.82 7.15
N GLY A 111 23.75 6.18 7.74
CA GLY A 111 24.89 6.87 8.35
C GLY A 111 24.60 7.52 9.71
N HIS A 112 23.40 7.37 10.24
CA HIS A 112 23.00 7.92 11.54
C HIS A 112 21.91 7.06 12.21
N ALA A 113 21.80 7.21 13.53
CA ALA A 113 20.81 6.47 14.32
C ALA A 113 19.38 6.96 14.03
N PRO A 114 18.35 6.08 14.14
CA PRO A 114 16.95 6.46 13.97
C PRO A 114 16.51 7.63 14.86
N SER A 115 17.02 7.70 16.08
CA SER A 115 16.73 8.78 17.04
C SER A 115 17.17 10.16 16.59
N ARG A 116 18.22 10.25 15.75
CA ARG A 116 18.67 11.52 15.19
C ARG A 116 17.67 12.05 14.16
N LEU A 117 17.20 11.19 13.28
CA LEU A 117 16.21 11.56 12.26
C LEU A 117 14.92 12.09 12.90
N ARG A 118 14.48 11.48 14.02
CA ARG A 118 13.32 11.93 14.79
C ARG A 118 13.51 13.33 15.40
N ARG A 119 14.70 13.68 15.87
CA ARG A 119 14.99 15.01 16.46
C ARG A 119 14.95 16.12 15.44
N GLU A 120 15.32 15.84 14.20
CA GLU A 120 15.30 16.80 13.10
C GLU A 120 13.86 17.03 12.58
N GLY A 121 12.99 16.04 12.73
CA GLY A 121 11.56 16.13 12.42
C GLY A 121 10.73 16.34 13.67
N VAL A 122 10.47 17.59 14.08
CA VAL A 122 9.56 17.87 15.21
C VAL A 122 8.14 17.46 14.83
N ALA A 123 7.80 16.22 15.08
CA ALA A 123 6.43 15.72 14.90
C ALA A 123 5.54 16.35 15.97
N LYS A 124 4.66 17.28 15.57
CA LYS A 124 3.52 17.72 16.37
C LYS A 124 2.64 16.52 16.72
N GLN A 125 1.95 16.59 17.86
CA GLN A 125 1.10 15.53 18.38
C GLN A 125 0.17 14.95 17.30
N GLY A 126 0.20 13.62 17.08
CA GLY A 126 -0.78 12.94 16.25
C GLY A 126 -0.70 13.26 14.75
N LEU A 127 0.48 13.46 14.18
CA LEU A 127 0.58 13.61 12.72
C LEU A 127 0.13 12.32 12.04
N PRO A 128 -0.92 12.41 11.23
CA PRO A 128 -1.39 11.27 10.44
C PRO A 128 -0.33 10.85 9.43
N LEU A 129 -0.24 9.55 9.21
CA LEU A 129 0.65 8.99 8.21
C LEU A 129 0.19 9.41 6.81
N ARG A 130 1.15 9.67 5.93
CA ARG A 130 0.86 10.07 4.54
C ARG A 130 1.32 9.02 3.57
N LEU A 131 0.46 8.67 2.63
CA LEU A 131 0.79 7.81 1.49
C LEU A 131 0.72 8.62 0.21
N GLY A 132 1.89 8.88 -0.38
CA GLY A 132 1.99 9.58 -1.66
C GLY A 132 1.54 8.71 -2.84
N TYR A 133 1.08 9.37 -3.90
CA TYR A 133 0.72 8.80 -5.18
C TYR A 133 1.29 9.64 -6.33
N ARG A 134 1.25 9.12 -7.56
CA ARG A 134 1.72 9.82 -8.76
C ARG A 134 0.56 10.31 -9.62
N GLY A 135 0.77 11.43 -10.30
CA GLY A 135 -0.24 12.03 -11.17
C GLY A 135 -1.33 12.73 -10.41
N ASP A 136 -2.46 12.87 -11.05
CA ASP A 136 -3.67 13.44 -10.46
C ASP A 136 -4.50 12.38 -9.74
N TYR A 137 -5.52 12.81 -8.99
CA TYR A 137 -6.40 11.92 -8.27
C TYR A 137 -7.83 12.47 -8.24
N ASP A 138 -8.76 11.83 -8.94
CA ASP A 138 -10.20 12.11 -8.80
C ASP A 138 -10.71 11.48 -7.50
N TRP A 139 -10.44 12.17 -6.39
CA TRP A 139 -10.84 11.72 -5.05
C TRP A 139 -12.36 11.61 -4.90
N THR A 140 -13.10 12.53 -5.52
CA THR A 140 -14.57 12.54 -5.49
C THR A 140 -15.13 11.30 -6.17
N ALA A 141 -14.60 10.90 -7.32
CA ALA A 141 -15.02 9.67 -8.00
C ALA A 141 -14.71 8.43 -7.16
N MET A 142 -13.54 8.38 -6.53
CA MET A 142 -13.16 7.28 -5.64
C MET A 142 -14.12 7.16 -4.46
N LEU A 143 -14.40 8.27 -3.76
CA LEU A 143 -15.33 8.26 -2.64
C LEU A 143 -16.75 7.89 -3.07
N ASN A 144 -17.23 8.38 -4.22
CA ASN A 144 -18.54 8.03 -4.73
C ASN A 144 -18.66 6.53 -5.04
N PHE A 145 -17.62 5.94 -5.62
CA PHE A 145 -17.57 4.50 -5.84
C PHE A 145 -17.66 3.71 -4.53
N LEU A 146 -16.86 4.10 -3.52
CA LEU A 146 -16.83 3.45 -2.21
C LEU A 146 -18.15 3.65 -1.44
N ARG A 147 -18.72 4.86 -1.47
CA ARG A 147 -20.00 5.19 -0.81
C ARG A 147 -21.15 4.31 -1.26
N LEU A 148 -21.25 4.06 -2.56
CA LEU A 148 -22.29 3.21 -3.13
C LEU A 148 -22.17 1.75 -2.70
N ARG A 149 -20.98 1.31 -2.31
CA ARG A 149 -20.63 -0.08 -1.99
C ARG A 149 -20.32 -0.31 -0.52
N ALA A 150 -20.25 0.74 0.28
CA ALA A 150 -19.94 0.66 1.70
C ALA A 150 -21.01 -0.16 2.45
N TRP A 151 -20.56 -1.13 3.23
CA TRP A 151 -21.41 -1.90 4.13
C TRP A 151 -21.49 -1.21 5.48
N ARG A 152 -22.69 -0.83 5.89
CA ARG A 152 -22.92 -0.18 7.18
C ARG A 152 -22.40 -1.07 8.33
N GLY A 153 -21.74 -0.46 9.31
CA GLY A 153 -21.07 -1.20 10.40
C GLY A 153 -19.60 -1.50 10.11
N MET A 154 -19.21 -1.63 8.85
CA MET A 154 -17.82 -1.88 8.47
C MET A 154 -17.16 -0.67 7.81
N GLU A 155 -17.89 0.05 6.95
CA GLU A 155 -17.37 1.18 6.18
C GLU A 155 -18.33 2.37 6.22
N SER A 156 -17.78 3.57 6.19
CA SER A 156 -18.56 4.79 5.93
C SER A 156 -17.78 5.77 5.07
N VAL A 157 -18.51 6.57 4.29
CA VAL A 157 -17.98 7.69 3.53
C VAL A 157 -18.78 8.92 3.87
N GLU A 158 -18.20 9.82 4.65
CA GLU A 158 -18.81 11.05 5.12
C GLU A 158 -18.00 12.25 4.66
N ALA A 159 -18.66 13.25 4.11
CA ALA A 159 -18.02 14.41 3.51
C ALA A 159 -16.89 13.99 2.56
N ASP A 160 -15.64 14.34 2.86
CA ASP A 160 -14.45 14.06 2.07
C ASP A 160 -13.54 12.99 2.72
N CYS A 161 -14.13 12.07 3.48
CA CYS A 161 -13.43 11.10 4.29
C CYS A 161 -14.01 9.68 4.14
N TYR A 162 -13.14 8.70 4.01
CA TYR A 162 -13.47 7.28 4.10
C TYR A 162 -13.06 6.74 5.47
N ARG A 163 -13.94 5.98 6.11
CA ARG A 163 -13.66 5.28 7.36
C ARG A 163 -13.94 3.80 7.21
N ARG A 164 -13.15 3.00 7.94
CA ARG A 164 -13.29 1.56 7.92
C ARG A 164 -12.89 0.94 9.25
N ALA A 165 -13.70 -0.03 9.72
CA ALA A 165 -13.29 -0.98 10.75
C ALA A 165 -12.30 -1.99 10.15
N VAL A 166 -11.25 -2.31 10.89
CA VAL A 166 -10.22 -3.26 10.48
C VAL A 166 -10.00 -4.29 11.59
N CYS A 167 -9.82 -5.56 11.21
CA CYS A 167 -9.54 -6.64 12.15
C CYS A 167 -8.17 -7.24 11.81
N PHE A 168 -7.35 -7.40 12.84
CA PHE A 168 -6.06 -8.10 12.78
C PHE A 168 -5.98 -9.08 13.96
N ASP A 169 -5.09 -10.05 13.87
CA ASP A 169 -4.85 -11.02 14.95
C ASP A 169 -4.67 -10.30 16.28
N GLY A 170 -5.67 -10.40 17.15
CA GLY A 170 -5.64 -9.82 18.50
C GLY A 170 -6.41 -8.52 18.69
N GLY A 171 -7.19 -8.03 17.71
CA GLY A 171 -8.06 -6.89 17.99
C GLY A 171 -8.72 -6.24 16.79
N VAL A 172 -9.72 -5.43 17.12
CA VAL A 172 -10.43 -4.57 16.18
C VAL A 172 -9.92 -3.15 16.30
N GLY A 173 -9.68 -2.52 15.16
CA GLY A 173 -9.29 -1.12 15.04
C GLY A 173 -10.13 -0.39 14.02
N ALA A 174 -9.83 0.88 13.83
CA ALA A 174 -10.46 1.72 12.83
C ALA A 174 -9.41 2.56 12.10
N ILE A 175 -9.69 2.85 10.83
CA ILE A 175 -8.92 3.79 10.04
C ILE A 175 -9.80 4.88 9.49
N GLN A 176 -9.21 6.05 9.34
CA GLN A 176 -9.81 7.19 8.66
C GLN A 176 -8.84 7.67 7.58
N ILE A 177 -9.36 7.92 6.38
CA ILE A 177 -8.56 8.30 5.22
C ILE A 177 -9.15 9.56 4.60
N SER A 178 -8.32 10.57 4.41
CA SER A 178 -8.65 11.84 3.78
C SER A 178 -7.61 12.21 2.71
N HIS A 179 -7.97 13.12 1.81
CA HIS A 179 -7.13 13.53 0.70
C HIS A 179 -6.37 14.82 0.98
N LEU A 180 -5.07 14.81 0.72
CA LEU A 180 -4.19 15.97 0.77
C LEU A 180 -3.75 16.34 -0.66
N ALA A 181 -4.64 16.93 -1.44
CA ALA A 181 -4.42 17.24 -2.86
C ALA A 181 -3.12 18.02 -3.10
N ALA A 182 -2.87 19.08 -2.31
CA ALA A 182 -1.66 19.91 -2.43
C ALA A 182 -0.34 19.13 -2.19
N ARG A 183 -0.42 17.96 -1.58
CA ARG A 183 0.75 17.11 -1.28
C ARG A 183 0.78 15.84 -2.12
N ARG A 184 -0.19 15.63 -2.98
CA ARG A 184 -0.39 14.37 -3.74
C ARG A 184 -0.29 13.16 -2.83
N ALA A 185 -1.04 13.18 -1.73
CA ALA A 185 -0.99 12.12 -0.73
C ALA A 185 -2.39 11.87 -0.12
N LEU A 186 -2.61 10.66 0.37
CA LEU A 186 -3.67 10.35 1.31
C LEU A 186 -3.12 10.44 2.73
N GLN A 187 -3.92 11.00 3.61
CA GLN A 187 -3.69 11.05 5.05
C GLN A 187 -4.41 9.89 5.71
N ILE A 188 -3.72 9.16 6.58
CA ILE A 188 -4.27 8.00 7.29
C ILE A 188 -4.14 8.25 8.78
N GLU A 189 -5.27 8.15 9.47
CA GLU A 189 -5.36 8.07 10.92
C GLU A 189 -5.84 6.67 11.29
N TRP A 190 -5.34 6.12 12.40
CA TRP A 190 -5.72 4.79 12.86
C TRP A 190 -5.84 4.73 14.38
N HIS A 191 -6.75 3.88 14.85
CA HIS A 191 -6.98 3.62 16.26
C HIS A 191 -7.08 2.12 16.47
N GLY A 192 -6.59 1.62 17.60
CA GLY A 192 -6.68 0.20 17.96
C GLY A 192 -5.84 -0.76 17.14
N VAL A 193 -4.96 -0.26 16.24
CA VAL A 193 -4.09 -1.09 15.40
C VAL A 193 -2.68 -1.12 15.98
N SER A 194 -2.20 -2.32 16.28
CA SER A 194 -0.83 -2.53 16.73
C SER A 194 0.19 -2.16 15.65
N ALA A 195 1.35 -1.67 16.05
CA ALA A 195 2.48 -1.35 15.17
C ALA A 195 2.89 -2.54 14.28
N ALA A 196 2.76 -3.77 14.75
CA ALA A 196 3.05 -4.97 13.97
C ALA A 196 2.18 -5.11 12.72
N HIS A 197 0.96 -4.58 12.73
CA HIS A 197 0.01 -4.68 11.62
C HIS A 197 0.04 -3.48 10.66
N LEU A 198 0.79 -2.42 10.98
CA LEU A 198 0.91 -1.24 10.12
C LEU A 198 1.37 -1.56 8.70
N PRO A 199 2.37 -2.44 8.45
CA PRO A 199 2.75 -2.78 7.07
C PRO A 199 1.58 -3.33 6.26
N THR A 200 0.81 -4.23 6.85
CA THR A 200 -0.37 -4.83 6.19
C THR A 200 -1.48 -3.80 5.98
N LEU A 201 -1.75 -2.97 6.98
CA LEU A 201 -2.72 -1.88 6.87
C LEU A 201 -2.35 -0.94 5.72
N LEU A 202 -1.10 -0.49 5.66
CA LEU A 202 -0.64 0.44 4.64
C LEU A 202 -0.68 -0.17 3.23
N ARG A 203 -0.33 -1.45 3.09
CA ARG A 203 -0.49 -2.18 1.82
C ARG A 203 -1.94 -2.25 1.39
N ASN A 204 -2.86 -2.56 2.30
CA ASN A 204 -4.28 -2.64 1.99
C ASN A 204 -4.83 -1.28 1.57
N VAL A 205 -4.42 -0.19 2.23
CA VAL A 205 -4.80 1.17 1.84
C VAL A 205 -4.23 1.51 0.46
N ARG A 206 -2.94 1.24 0.19
CA ARG A 206 -2.35 1.49 -1.12
C ARG A 206 -3.08 0.76 -2.24
N ARG A 207 -3.45 -0.50 -2.00
CA ARG A 207 -4.21 -1.32 -2.95
C ARG A 207 -5.64 -0.82 -3.13
N LEU A 208 -6.37 -0.54 -2.04
CA LEU A 208 -7.77 -0.08 -2.10
C LEU A 208 -7.90 1.22 -2.90
N PHE A 209 -6.94 2.13 -2.72
CA PHE A 209 -6.93 3.46 -3.34
C PHE A 209 -6.04 3.56 -4.57
N ASP A 210 -5.50 2.45 -5.08
CA ASP A 210 -4.66 2.40 -6.29
C ASP A 210 -3.50 3.41 -6.28
N LEU A 211 -2.79 3.51 -5.14
CA LEU A 211 -1.75 4.53 -4.96
C LEU A 211 -0.45 4.21 -5.69
N ASP A 212 -0.24 2.95 -6.07
CA ASP A 212 0.98 2.48 -6.73
C ASP A 212 0.93 2.59 -8.26
N ALA A 213 -0.25 2.83 -8.83
CA ALA A 213 -0.41 3.02 -10.27
C ALA A 213 0.38 4.24 -10.76
N ASP A 214 1.18 4.04 -11.81
CA ASP A 214 1.83 5.12 -12.54
C ASP A 214 0.84 5.74 -13.55
N LEU A 215 -0.14 6.47 -12.97
CA LEU A 215 -1.24 7.04 -13.75
C LEU A 215 -0.78 7.90 -14.92
N PRO A 216 0.28 8.76 -14.82
CA PRO A 216 0.77 9.53 -15.96
C PRO A 216 1.17 8.66 -17.14
N THR A 217 1.85 7.52 -16.89
CA THR A 217 2.24 6.61 -17.97
C THR A 217 1.03 5.86 -18.55
N ILE A 218 0.10 5.43 -17.70
CA ILE A 218 -1.14 4.77 -18.12
C ILE A 218 -1.97 5.73 -18.98
N GLU A 219 -2.19 6.96 -18.52
CA GLU A 219 -2.95 7.96 -19.27
C GLU A 219 -2.28 8.33 -20.59
N ALA A 220 -0.95 8.45 -20.61
CA ALA A 220 -0.22 8.75 -21.86
C ALA A 220 -0.43 7.65 -22.91
N HIS A 221 -0.48 6.39 -22.49
CA HIS A 221 -0.77 5.25 -23.36
C HIS A 221 -2.23 5.26 -23.86
N LEU A 222 -3.17 5.45 -22.95
CA LEU A 222 -4.60 5.44 -23.28
C LEU A 222 -5.04 6.65 -24.13
N ARG A 223 -4.36 7.79 -24.03
CA ARG A 223 -4.61 8.98 -24.86
C ARG A 223 -4.28 8.77 -26.33
N ALA A 224 -3.52 7.74 -26.68
CA ALA A 224 -3.28 7.37 -28.08
C ALA A 224 -4.54 6.83 -28.78
N ASP A 225 -5.53 6.36 -27.99
CA ASP A 225 -6.81 5.90 -28.48
C ASP A 225 -7.79 7.10 -28.62
N PRO A 226 -8.35 7.35 -29.83
CA PRO A 226 -9.22 8.49 -30.09
C PRO A 226 -10.54 8.44 -29.32
N ASP A 227 -11.04 7.25 -28.95
CA ASP A 227 -12.30 7.09 -28.20
C ASP A 227 -12.09 7.28 -26.70
N LEU A 228 -10.90 6.96 -26.17
CA LEU A 228 -10.55 7.11 -24.78
C LEU A 228 -10.04 8.50 -24.42
N SER A 229 -9.35 9.16 -25.35
CA SER A 229 -8.72 10.47 -25.12
C SER A 229 -9.69 11.54 -24.59
N PRO A 230 -10.90 11.73 -25.17
CA PRO A 230 -11.87 12.70 -24.65
C PRO A 230 -12.39 12.34 -23.26
N ARG A 231 -12.54 11.05 -22.98
CA ARG A 231 -13.03 10.55 -21.66
C ARG A 231 -11.99 10.79 -20.57
N LEU A 232 -10.72 10.59 -20.86
CA LEU A 232 -9.61 10.89 -19.94
C LEU A 232 -9.48 12.38 -19.68
N ALA A 233 -9.64 13.21 -20.72
CA ALA A 233 -9.63 14.67 -20.58
C ALA A 233 -10.78 15.19 -19.70
N ALA A 234 -11.95 14.57 -19.79
CA ALA A 234 -13.13 14.93 -18.99
C ALA A 234 -13.01 14.51 -17.51
N ARG A 235 -12.18 13.51 -17.18
CA ARG A 235 -12.01 12.96 -15.83
C ARG A 235 -10.54 12.64 -15.52
N PRO A 236 -9.69 13.66 -15.36
CA PRO A 236 -8.29 13.45 -15.04
C PRO A 236 -8.14 12.83 -13.64
N GLY A 237 -7.17 11.95 -13.49
CA GLY A 237 -6.88 11.35 -12.20
C GLY A 237 -7.82 10.23 -11.77
N LEU A 238 -8.61 9.66 -12.69
CA LEU A 238 -9.48 8.51 -12.41
C LEU A 238 -8.62 7.28 -12.12
N ARG A 239 -8.85 6.63 -10.96
CA ARG A 239 -8.14 5.42 -10.53
C ARG A 239 -9.10 4.26 -10.39
N VAL A 240 -8.56 3.04 -10.47
CA VAL A 240 -9.33 1.80 -10.33
C VAL A 240 -9.36 1.40 -8.85
N PRO A 241 -10.52 1.46 -8.18
CA PRO A 241 -10.62 1.02 -6.79
C PRO A 241 -10.24 -0.46 -6.66
N GLY A 242 -9.32 -0.76 -5.76
CA GLY A 242 -8.96 -2.13 -5.41
C GLY A 242 -9.87 -2.73 -4.35
N ALA A 243 -9.45 -3.86 -3.78
CA ALA A 243 -10.14 -4.52 -2.70
C ALA A 243 -9.30 -4.52 -1.41
N TRP A 244 -9.97 -4.50 -0.25
CA TRP A 244 -9.28 -4.58 1.04
C TRP A 244 -8.57 -5.92 1.23
N SER A 245 -9.24 -7.01 0.88
CA SER A 245 -8.68 -8.37 0.89
C SER A 245 -9.24 -9.19 -0.27
N VAL A 246 -8.55 -10.29 -0.60
CA VAL A 246 -9.02 -11.25 -1.64
C VAL A 246 -10.34 -11.87 -1.22
N PHE A 247 -10.48 -12.23 0.06
CA PHE A 247 -11.73 -12.79 0.60
C PHE A 247 -12.91 -11.83 0.43
N GLU A 248 -12.73 -10.57 0.85
CA GLU A 248 -13.78 -9.55 0.71
C GLU A 248 -14.12 -9.30 -0.76
N CYS A 249 -13.12 -9.26 -1.64
CA CYS A 249 -13.33 -9.10 -3.07
C CYS A 249 -14.20 -10.24 -3.63
N GLY A 250 -13.85 -11.48 -3.31
CA GLY A 250 -14.61 -12.67 -3.73
C GLY A 250 -16.04 -12.66 -3.19
N LEU A 251 -16.22 -12.31 -1.92
CA LEU A 251 -17.53 -12.21 -1.30
C LEU A 251 -18.40 -11.13 -1.97
N ARG A 252 -17.86 -9.93 -2.19
CA ARG A 252 -18.55 -8.84 -2.90
C ARG A 252 -18.90 -9.23 -4.35
N ALA A 253 -18.02 -9.96 -5.02
CA ALA A 253 -18.28 -10.46 -6.38
C ALA A 253 -19.41 -11.49 -6.40
N LEU A 254 -19.43 -12.43 -5.45
CA LEU A 254 -20.49 -13.43 -5.33
C LEU A 254 -21.85 -12.80 -5.03
N LEU A 255 -21.90 -11.91 -4.04
CA LEU A 255 -23.12 -11.21 -3.65
C LEU A 255 -23.63 -10.27 -4.75
N GLY A 256 -22.73 -9.76 -5.59
CA GLY A 256 -23.06 -8.81 -6.68
C GLY A 256 -23.48 -9.47 -8.00
N GLN A 257 -23.53 -10.80 -8.08
CA GLN A 257 -23.91 -11.47 -9.33
C GLN A 257 -25.40 -11.28 -9.64
N GLN A 258 -25.68 -10.76 -10.83
CA GLN A 258 -27.03 -10.62 -11.40
C GLN A 258 -28.01 -9.74 -10.60
N ILE A 259 -27.52 -8.92 -9.66
CA ILE A 259 -28.32 -8.00 -8.87
C ILE A 259 -27.75 -6.59 -8.89
N THR A 260 -28.54 -5.61 -8.45
CA THR A 260 -28.10 -4.22 -8.37
C THR A 260 -27.04 -4.03 -7.26
N VAL A 261 -26.20 -3.00 -7.38
CA VAL A 261 -25.22 -2.62 -6.35
C VAL A 261 -25.87 -2.39 -4.99
N THR A 262 -27.07 -1.79 -4.99
CA THR A 262 -27.84 -1.54 -3.76
C THR A 262 -28.29 -2.85 -3.10
N ALA A 263 -28.78 -3.80 -3.88
CA ALA A 263 -29.20 -5.11 -3.36
C ALA A 263 -27.98 -5.91 -2.84
N ALA A 264 -26.87 -5.92 -3.58
CA ALA A 264 -25.62 -6.55 -3.13
C ALA A 264 -25.08 -5.96 -1.82
N ARG A 265 -25.15 -4.62 -1.68
CA ARG A 265 -24.79 -3.95 -0.44
C ARG A 265 -25.67 -4.39 0.72
N HIS A 266 -26.98 -4.42 0.54
CA HIS A 266 -27.92 -4.86 1.58
C HIS A 266 -27.66 -6.30 2.02
N LEU A 267 -27.42 -7.23 1.07
CA LEU A 267 -27.04 -8.62 1.41
C LEU A 267 -25.72 -8.67 2.22
N GLY A 268 -24.73 -7.84 1.88
CA GLY A 268 -23.49 -7.75 2.66
C GLY A 268 -23.72 -7.23 4.07
N GLU A 269 -24.60 -6.24 4.25
CA GLU A 269 -24.98 -5.71 5.57
C GLU A 269 -25.71 -6.78 6.42
N VAL A 270 -26.65 -7.52 5.85
CA VAL A 270 -27.32 -8.65 6.50
C VAL A 270 -26.31 -9.74 6.94
N LEU A 271 -25.32 -10.01 6.10
CA LEU A 271 -24.27 -10.98 6.43
C LEU A 271 -23.42 -10.50 7.61
N LEU A 272 -23.06 -9.21 7.65
CA LEU A 272 -22.32 -8.62 8.76
C LEU A 272 -23.10 -8.66 10.07
N ASP A 273 -24.42 -8.42 10.03
CA ASP A 273 -25.30 -8.47 11.20
C ASP A 273 -25.47 -9.91 11.75
N ALA A 274 -25.20 -10.93 10.92
CA ALA A 274 -25.30 -12.34 11.29
C ALA A 274 -24.00 -12.93 11.87
N CYS A 275 -22.86 -12.22 11.79
CA CYS A 275 -21.55 -12.66 12.28
C CYS A 275 -21.19 -12.03 13.62
#